data_0e674826cf091d9d00954df5a6de1d8a
#
_entry.id   0e674826cf091d9d00954df5a6de1d8a
#
_cell.length_a   1.000
_cell.length_b   1.000
_cell.length_c   1.000
_cell.angle_alpha   90.00
_cell.angle_beta   90.00
_cell.angle_gamma   90.00
#
_symmetry.space_group_name_H-M   'P 1'
#
loop_
_entity.id
_entity.type
_entity.pdbx_description
1 polymer ?
#
loop_
_entity_poly.entity_id
_entity_poly.type
_entity_poly.pdbx_seq_one_letter_code
_entity_poly.pdbx_strand_id
1 'polypeptide(L)'
;EPFWAAVRAKFRLNPDYVNLENGYYCFQPEEVLEQFVGHVRRVNFLGSRYMRTVKDEDKDRVRRRLATLAGCGPDELIITRNTTESLDTVITGFQWSAGDEAVMAHQDYGAMLDEFRLMARRWGVVNRYVDIPRNPASDDEVVQLYANALTSKTRLLMIPHLVNITGHVLPVRAICDMAHARGVPVLVDGAHAFAQLDYRIADLHCDYYGASLHKWLSA
;
A
#
# COMPACT_ATOMS: atom_id res chain seq x y z
N GLU A 1 20.39 21.04 -14.97
CA GLU A 1 19.32 21.26 -15.94
C GLU A 1 18.22 22.10 -15.32
N PRO A 2 17.59 23.06 -16.07
CA PRO A 2 16.65 24.05 -15.49
C PRO A 2 15.43 23.41 -14.83
N PHE A 3 14.90 22.30 -15.37
CA PHE A 3 13.75 21.60 -14.84
C PHE A 3 14.00 21.08 -13.42
N TRP A 4 15.10 20.34 -13.20
CA TRP A 4 15.42 19.75 -11.90
C TRP A 4 15.80 20.82 -10.86
N ALA A 5 16.41 21.92 -11.29
CA ALA A 5 16.66 23.07 -10.42
C ALA A 5 15.34 23.69 -9.94
N ALA A 6 14.36 23.83 -10.83
CA ALA A 6 13.02 24.33 -10.50
C ALA A 6 12.28 23.38 -9.55
N VAL A 7 12.37 22.06 -9.78
CA VAL A 7 11.79 21.05 -8.87
C VAL A 7 12.46 21.13 -7.49
N ARG A 8 13.81 21.16 -7.44
CA ARG A 8 14.55 21.25 -6.15
C ARG A 8 14.19 22.51 -5.37
N ALA A 9 13.97 23.64 -6.03
CA ALA A 9 13.62 24.90 -5.39
C ALA A 9 12.26 24.87 -4.67
N LYS A 10 11.43 23.85 -4.94
CA LYS A 10 10.15 23.65 -4.24
C LYS A 10 10.29 23.01 -2.86
N PHE A 11 11.46 22.47 -2.53
CA PHE A 11 11.72 21.75 -1.30
C PHE A 11 12.72 22.51 -0.44
N ARG A 12 12.41 22.65 0.85
CA ARG A 12 13.32 23.19 1.83
C ARG A 12 14.08 22.06 2.51
N LEU A 13 15.23 21.71 1.93
CA LEU A 13 16.05 20.60 2.40
C LEU A 13 17.14 21.07 3.36
N ASN A 14 17.46 20.23 4.36
CA ASN A 14 18.64 20.45 5.21
C ASN A 14 19.93 20.35 4.35
N PRO A 15 20.82 21.37 4.35
CA PRO A 15 22.04 21.34 3.55
C PRO A 15 23.13 20.41 4.10
N ASP A 16 23.02 19.94 5.35
CA ASP A 16 24.10 19.20 6.03
C ASP A 16 24.23 17.76 5.56
N TYR A 17 23.25 17.24 4.81
CA TYR A 17 23.30 15.88 4.27
C TYR A 17 22.52 15.76 2.94
N VAL A 18 22.84 14.71 2.18
CA VAL A 18 22.12 14.34 0.98
C VAL A 18 21.15 13.22 1.32
N ASN A 19 19.83 13.49 1.23
CA ASN A 19 18.83 12.46 1.40
C ASN A 19 18.65 11.65 0.11
N LEU A 20 18.87 10.34 0.18
CA LEU A 20 18.67 9.39 -0.92
C LEU A 20 17.51 8.43 -0.65
N GLU A 21 16.82 8.60 0.50
CA GLU A 21 15.72 7.73 0.87
C GLU A 21 14.43 8.50 1.07
N ASN A 22 13.50 8.39 0.11
CA ASN A 22 12.13 8.90 0.22
C ASN A 22 11.10 7.78 0.43
N GLY A 23 11.53 6.53 0.37
CA GLY A 23 10.65 5.37 0.50
C GLY A 23 10.15 5.11 1.91
N TYR A 24 10.86 5.63 2.95
CA TYR A 24 10.39 5.56 4.32
C TYR A 24 9.48 6.75 4.66
N TYR A 25 9.98 7.96 4.43
CA TYR A 25 9.25 9.21 4.60
C TYR A 25 9.78 10.27 3.63
N CYS A 26 8.89 10.86 2.84
CA CYS A 26 9.26 11.80 1.80
C CYS A 26 9.15 13.25 2.30
N PHE A 27 10.01 14.13 1.80
CA PHE A 27 9.85 15.56 1.97
C PHE A 27 8.60 16.07 1.25
N GLN A 28 7.92 17.02 1.85
CA GLN A 28 6.84 17.75 1.19
C GLN A 28 7.39 18.99 0.49
N PRO A 29 6.89 19.35 -0.70
CA PRO A 29 7.10 20.67 -1.25
C PRO A 29 6.58 21.75 -0.29
N GLU A 30 7.20 22.92 -0.23
CA GLU A 30 6.77 24.02 0.66
C GLU A 30 5.28 24.37 0.48
N GLU A 31 4.78 24.35 -0.75
CA GLU A 31 3.36 24.61 -1.05
C GLU A 31 2.42 23.59 -0.39
N VAL A 32 2.82 22.31 -0.35
CA VAL A 32 2.03 21.23 0.28
C VAL A 32 2.10 21.36 1.80
N LEU A 33 3.30 21.61 2.34
CA LEU A 33 3.51 21.81 3.78
C LEU A 33 2.69 22.99 4.31
N GLU A 34 2.73 24.15 3.63
CA GLU A 34 1.97 25.32 4.03
C GLU A 34 0.44 25.09 3.96
N GLN A 35 -0.04 24.37 2.96
CA GLN A 35 -1.46 23.97 2.91
C GLN A 35 -1.82 23.04 4.06
N PHE A 36 -0.99 22.05 4.38
CA PHE A 36 -1.21 21.15 5.52
C PHE A 36 -1.30 21.93 6.84
N VAL A 37 -0.33 22.81 7.10
CA VAL A 37 -0.34 23.67 8.28
C VAL A 37 -1.59 24.57 8.31
N GLY A 38 -1.98 25.12 7.15
CA GLY A 38 -3.20 25.91 7.00
C GLY A 38 -4.47 25.12 7.35
N HIS A 39 -4.56 23.87 6.91
CA HIS A 39 -5.68 22.99 7.26
C HIS A 39 -5.70 22.64 8.75
N VAL A 40 -4.56 22.37 9.38
CA VAL A 40 -4.49 22.14 10.83
C VAL A 40 -4.99 23.35 11.61
N ARG A 41 -4.55 24.56 11.24
CA ARG A 41 -5.03 25.82 11.84
C ARG A 41 -6.52 26.02 11.65
N ARG A 42 -7.05 25.76 10.44
CA ARG A 42 -8.48 25.85 10.12
C ARG A 42 -9.32 24.90 10.98
N VAL A 43 -8.92 23.64 11.08
CA VAL A 43 -9.61 22.64 11.91
C VAL A 43 -9.61 23.07 13.37
N ASN A 44 -8.48 23.54 13.90
CA ASN A 44 -8.36 24.02 15.27
C ASN A 44 -9.24 25.25 15.52
N PHE A 45 -9.29 26.20 14.57
CA PHE A 45 -10.12 27.41 14.67
C PHE A 45 -11.63 27.12 14.65
N LEU A 46 -12.06 26.20 13.80
CA LEU A 46 -13.47 25.86 13.64
C LEU A 46 -13.95 24.80 14.66
N GLY A 47 -13.04 24.01 15.20
CA GLY A 47 -13.31 22.99 16.22
C GLY A 47 -14.45 22.04 15.86
N SER A 48 -15.38 21.83 16.79
CA SER A 48 -16.52 20.92 16.61
C SER A 48 -17.40 21.28 15.40
N ARG A 49 -17.46 22.55 15.01
CA ARG A 49 -18.23 22.96 13.81
C ARG A 49 -17.65 22.30 12.56
N TYR A 50 -16.31 22.34 12.38
CA TYR A 50 -15.66 21.68 11.26
C TYR A 50 -16.00 20.17 11.22
N MET A 51 -15.86 19.50 12.36
CA MET A 51 -16.09 18.06 12.46
C MET A 51 -17.54 17.65 12.15
N ARG A 52 -18.50 18.51 12.48
CA ARG A 52 -19.93 18.21 12.32
C ARG A 52 -20.51 18.64 10.97
N THR A 53 -19.93 19.64 10.30
CA THR A 53 -20.57 20.28 9.14
C THR A 53 -19.70 20.33 7.88
N VAL A 54 -18.37 20.13 7.97
CA VAL A 54 -17.44 20.32 6.85
C VAL A 54 -16.62 19.07 6.55
N LYS A 55 -16.20 18.35 7.59
CA LYS A 55 -15.25 17.23 7.48
C LYS A 55 -15.64 16.19 6.41
N ASP A 56 -16.92 15.82 6.38
CA ASP A 56 -17.36 14.74 5.49
C ASP A 56 -17.33 15.15 4.02
N GLU A 57 -17.66 16.42 3.72
CA GLU A 57 -17.54 16.98 2.38
C GLU A 57 -16.06 17.07 1.94
N ASP A 58 -15.18 17.58 2.80
CA ASP A 58 -13.76 17.66 2.53
C ASP A 58 -13.16 16.24 2.31
N LYS A 59 -13.57 15.27 3.12
CA LYS A 59 -13.18 13.87 2.99
C LYS A 59 -13.64 13.24 1.67
N ASP A 60 -14.90 13.47 1.28
CA ASP A 60 -15.43 12.96 0.01
C ASP A 60 -14.71 13.56 -1.20
N ARG A 61 -14.41 14.87 -1.15
CA ARG A 61 -13.64 15.54 -2.21
C ARG A 61 -12.24 14.94 -2.38
N VAL A 62 -11.53 14.68 -1.27
CA VAL A 62 -10.21 14.02 -1.30
C VAL A 62 -10.34 12.60 -1.83
N ARG A 63 -11.32 11.84 -1.34
CA ARG A 63 -11.59 10.46 -1.77
C ARG A 63 -11.80 10.37 -3.27
N ARG A 64 -12.61 11.24 -3.86
CA ARG A 64 -12.85 11.28 -5.32
C ARG A 64 -11.57 11.59 -6.12
N ARG A 65 -10.75 12.51 -5.65
CA ARG A 65 -9.46 12.83 -6.30
C ARG A 65 -8.48 11.66 -6.23
N LEU A 66 -8.38 11.02 -5.08
CA LEU A 66 -7.54 9.84 -4.91
C LEU A 66 -8.03 8.66 -5.76
N ALA A 67 -9.33 8.43 -5.84
CA ALA A 67 -9.92 7.40 -6.69
C ALA A 67 -9.59 7.63 -8.18
N THR A 68 -9.66 8.88 -8.64
CA THR A 68 -9.24 9.24 -10.00
C THR A 68 -7.76 8.94 -10.24
N LEU A 69 -6.88 9.29 -9.29
CA LEU A 69 -5.45 9.01 -9.37
C LEU A 69 -5.16 7.50 -9.34
N ALA A 70 -5.86 6.77 -8.48
CA ALA A 70 -5.72 5.33 -8.33
C ALA A 70 -6.34 4.52 -9.48
N GLY A 71 -7.22 5.12 -10.25
CA GLY A 71 -7.94 4.45 -11.34
C GLY A 71 -8.99 3.46 -10.84
N CYS A 72 -9.69 3.80 -9.74
CA CYS A 72 -10.79 3.02 -9.17
C CYS A 72 -12.03 3.89 -8.91
N GLY A 73 -13.13 3.26 -8.51
CA GLY A 73 -14.34 3.97 -8.09
C GLY A 73 -14.17 4.66 -6.73
N PRO A 74 -14.78 5.83 -6.50
CA PRO A 74 -14.69 6.51 -5.21
C PRO A 74 -15.32 5.69 -4.06
N ASP A 75 -16.27 4.82 -4.34
CA ASP A 75 -16.90 3.96 -3.34
C ASP A 75 -16.06 2.71 -3.00
N GLU A 76 -15.03 2.43 -3.78
CA GLU A 76 -14.03 1.39 -3.54
C GLU A 76 -12.86 1.88 -2.69
N LEU A 77 -12.80 3.20 -2.36
CA LEU A 77 -11.66 3.81 -1.68
C LEU A 77 -12.00 4.25 -0.25
N ILE A 78 -11.19 3.81 0.70
CA ILE A 78 -11.22 4.22 2.11
C ILE A 78 -9.94 4.97 2.43
N ILE A 79 -10.06 6.12 3.13
CA ILE A 79 -8.90 6.88 3.60
C ILE A 79 -8.56 6.39 5.01
N THR A 80 -7.36 5.84 5.16
CA THR A 80 -6.75 5.42 6.41
C THR A 80 -5.52 6.28 6.73
N ARG A 81 -4.81 6.00 7.81
CA ARG A 81 -3.59 6.75 8.18
C ARG A 81 -2.38 6.36 7.34
N ASN A 82 -2.28 5.11 6.92
CA ASN A 82 -1.15 4.56 6.16
C ASN A 82 -1.48 3.16 5.61
N THR A 83 -0.56 2.58 4.84
CA THR A 83 -0.68 1.22 4.30
C THR A 83 -0.84 0.19 5.41
N THR A 84 -0.09 0.29 6.50
CA THR A 84 -0.16 -0.68 7.62
C THR A 84 -1.59 -0.79 8.15
N GLU A 85 -2.23 0.34 8.48
CA GLU A 85 -3.64 0.35 8.92
C GLU A 85 -4.59 -0.21 7.85
N SER A 86 -4.34 0.07 6.57
CA SER A 86 -5.17 -0.46 5.48
C SER A 86 -5.09 -1.97 5.39
N LEU A 87 -3.89 -2.53 5.44
CA LEU A 87 -3.66 -3.96 5.36
C LEU A 87 -4.13 -4.68 6.64
N ASP A 88 -3.85 -4.11 7.82
CA ASP A 88 -4.34 -4.62 9.10
C ASP A 88 -5.86 -4.73 9.13
N THR A 89 -6.56 -3.72 8.57
CA THR A 89 -8.02 -3.73 8.49
C THR A 89 -8.53 -4.92 7.71
N VAL A 90 -7.87 -5.31 6.63
CA VAL A 90 -8.22 -6.48 5.83
C VAL A 90 -7.85 -7.75 6.57
N ILE A 91 -6.60 -7.88 7.03
CA ILE A 91 -6.06 -9.09 7.67
C ILE A 91 -6.84 -9.45 8.93
N THR A 92 -7.10 -8.45 9.80
CA THR A 92 -7.83 -8.67 11.07
C THR A 92 -9.33 -8.82 10.88
N GLY A 93 -9.90 -8.18 9.83
CA GLY A 93 -11.30 -8.29 9.47
C GLY A 93 -11.66 -9.56 8.70
N PHE A 94 -10.67 -10.32 8.26
CA PHE A 94 -10.88 -11.55 7.51
C PHE A 94 -11.44 -12.65 8.43
N GLN A 95 -12.39 -13.45 7.92
CA GLN A 95 -13.02 -14.52 8.69
C GLN A 95 -12.11 -15.76 8.72
N TRP A 96 -11.22 -15.81 9.71
CA TRP A 96 -10.27 -16.90 9.89
C TRP A 96 -10.85 -18.06 10.69
N SER A 97 -10.48 -19.28 10.30
CA SER A 97 -10.71 -20.52 11.03
C SER A 97 -9.40 -21.25 11.28
N ALA A 98 -9.32 -22.05 12.32
CA ALA A 98 -8.11 -22.82 12.62
C ALA A 98 -7.75 -23.76 11.45
N GLY A 99 -6.51 -23.68 11.00
CA GLY A 99 -6.01 -24.44 9.87
C GLY A 99 -6.17 -23.76 8.51
N ASP A 100 -6.85 -22.61 8.42
CA ASP A 100 -6.80 -21.73 7.25
C ASP A 100 -5.36 -21.29 6.98
N GLU A 101 -4.99 -21.16 5.71
CA GLU A 101 -3.65 -20.75 5.33
C GLU A 101 -3.65 -19.31 4.77
N ALA A 102 -2.62 -18.54 5.19
CA ALA A 102 -2.24 -17.27 4.58
C ALA A 102 -0.88 -17.43 3.88
N VAL A 103 -0.78 -16.97 2.63
CA VAL A 103 0.47 -17.02 1.86
C VAL A 103 1.04 -15.61 1.73
N MET A 104 2.35 -15.46 1.95
CA MET A 104 3.10 -14.21 1.87
C MET A 104 4.56 -14.51 1.52
N ALA A 105 5.35 -13.47 1.20
CA ALA A 105 6.78 -13.63 0.99
C ALA A 105 7.59 -13.28 2.24
N HIS A 106 8.78 -13.89 2.40
CA HIS A 106 9.73 -13.47 3.43
C HIS A 106 10.20 -12.02 3.25
N GLN A 107 10.11 -11.48 2.02
CA GLN A 107 10.47 -10.13 1.65
C GLN A 107 9.35 -9.10 1.90
N ASP A 108 8.18 -9.52 2.35
CA ASP A 108 7.10 -8.61 2.72
C ASP A 108 7.45 -7.74 3.93
N TYR A 109 6.78 -6.63 4.06
CA TYR A 109 7.04 -5.69 5.16
C TYR A 109 6.86 -6.35 6.54
N GLY A 110 7.87 -6.21 7.40
CA GLY A 110 7.94 -6.92 8.68
C GLY A 110 6.73 -6.77 9.58
N ALA A 111 6.10 -5.56 9.63
CA ALA A 111 4.90 -5.35 10.43
C ALA A 111 3.72 -6.22 9.93
N MET A 112 3.60 -6.45 8.62
CA MET A 112 2.56 -7.32 8.06
C MET A 112 2.84 -8.78 8.38
N LEU A 113 4.11 -9.20 8.33
CA LEU A 113 4.49 -10.55 8.77
C LEU A 113 4.17 -10.78 10.24
N ASP A 114 4.35 -9.76 11.10
CA ASP A 114 3.99 -9.82 12.52
C ASP A 114 2.48 -9.89 12.72
N GLU A 115 1.68 -9.21 11.90
CA GLU A 115 0.23 -9.29 11.92
C GLU A 115 -0.25 -10.70 11.58
N PHE A 116 0.30 -11.34 10.53
CA PHE A 116 -0.03 -12.73 10.24
C PHE A 116 0.43 -13.71 11.32
N ARG A 117 1.56 -13.43 12.01
CA ARG A 117 1.97 -14.20 13.21
C ARG A 117 0.97 -14.03 14.35
N LEU A 118 0.37 -12.84 14.48
CA LEU A 118 -0.70 -12.60 15.44
C LEU A 118 -1.96 -13.40 15.07
N MET A 119 -2.36 -13.44 13.79
CA MET A 119 -3.48 -14.27 13.33
C MET A 119 -3.24 -15.77 13.60
N ALA A 120 -2.00 -16.23 13.36
CA ALA A 120 -1.62 -17.61 13.70
C ALA A 120 -1.84 -17.93 15.20
N ARG A 121 -1.41 -17.01 16.08
CA ARG A 121 -1.59 -17.19 17.55
C ARG A 121 -3.04 -17.09 18.02
N ARG A 122 -3.82 -16.18 17.41
CA ARG A 122 -5.21 -15.93 17.81
C ARG A 122 -6.21 -16.95 17.25
N TRP A 123 -6.03 -17.32 15.98
CA TRP A 123 -7.02 -18.06 15.23
C TRP A 123 -6.52 -19.39 14.68
N GLY A 124 -5.25 -19.74 14.94
CA GLY A 124 -4.65 -20.98 14.42
C GLY A 124 -4.41 -20.94 12.89
N VAL A 125 -4.24 -19.75 12.32
CA VAL A 125 -3.88 -19.57 10.90
C VAL A 125 -2.48 -20.14 10.66
N VAL A 126 -2.31 -20.82 9.55
CA VAL A 126 -1.01 -21.37 9.11
C VAL A 126 -0.37 -20.42 8.11
N ASN A 127 0.74 -19.80 8.49
CA ASN A 127 1.47 -18.88 7.62
C ASN A 127 2.41 -19.68 6.71
N ARG A 128 2.29 -19.48 5.40
CA ARG A 128 3.16 -20.08 4.37
C ARG A 128 3.96 -18.98 3.71
N TYR A 129 5.25 -19.18 3.62
CA TYR A 129 6.17 -18.16 3.10
C TYR A 129 6.74 -18.58 1.74
N VAL A 130 6.84 -17.59 0.86
CA VAL A 130 7.52 -17.69 -0.43
C VAL A 130 8.85 -16.94 -0.34
N ASP A 131 9.90 -17.50 -0.91
CA ASP A 131 11.19 -16.82 -1.08
C ASP A 131 11.30 -16.31 -2.51
N ILE A 132 11.25 -14.99 -2.68
CA ILE A 132 11.42 -14.35 -3.98
C ILE A 132 12.93 -14.22 -4.25
N PRO A 133 13.48 -14.80 -5.33
CA PRO A 133 14.88 -14.62 -5.70
C PRO A 133 15.21 -13.13 -5.91
N ARG A 134 16.43 -12.71 -5.59
CA ARG A 134 16.88 -11.34 -5.87
C ARG A 134 16.87 -11.00 -7.36
N ASN A 135 17.17 -11.99 -8.18
CA ASN A 135 17.20 -11.89 -9.64
C ASN A 135 16.41 -13.07 -10.22
N PRO A 136 15.08 -13.04 -10.24
CA PRO A 136 14.30 -14.08 -10.88
C PRO A 136 14.57 -14.09 -12.39
N ALA A 137 14.53 -15.27 -13.00
CA ALA A 137 14.77 -15.41 -14.43
C ALA A 137 13.65 -14.80 -15.28
N SER A 138 12.44 -14.72 -14.74
CA SER A 138 11.28 -14.13 -15.40
C SER A 138 10.15 -13.82 -14.40
N ASP A 139 9.16 -13.05 -14.84
CA ASP A 139 7.92 -12.85 -14.11
C ASP A 139 7.17 -14.17 -13.88
N ASP A 140 7.21 -15.07 -14.84
CA ASP A 140 6.57 -16.40 -14.72
C ASP A 140 7.18 -17.22 -13.59
N GLU A 141 8.49 -17.13 -13.34
CA GLU A 141 9.11 -17.77 -12.18
C GLU A 141 8.50 -17.25 -10.88
N VAL A 142 8.33 -15.95 -10.74
CA VAL A 142 7.71 -15.34 -9.55
C VAL A 142 6.26 -15.80 -9.39
N VAL A 143 5.47 -15.81 -10.46
CA VAL A 143 4.09 -16.32 -10.46
C VAL A 143 4.05 -17.78 -10.02
N GLN A 144 4.98 -18.61 -10.54
CA GLN A 144 5.03 -20.04 -10.21
C GLN A 144 5.42 -20.29 -8.74
N LEU A 145 6.31 -19.46 -8.15
CA LEU A 145 6.64 -19.54 -6.72
C LEU A 145 5.39 -19.37 -5.84
N TYR A 146 4.58 -18.34 -6.11
CA TYR A 146 3.33 -18.15 -5.40
C TYR A 146 2.33 -19.28 -5.70
N ALA A 147 2.22 -19.70 -6.97
CA ALA A 147 1.34 -20.79 -7.35
C ALA A 147 1.63 -22.10 -6.59
N ASN A 148 2.90 -22.43 -6.38
CA ASN A 148 3.33 -23.63 -5.64
C ASN A 148 3.06 -23.53 -4.13
N ALA A 149 2.93 -22.31 -3.59
CA ALA A 149 2.63 -22.08 -2.17
C ALA A 149 1.13 -22.19 -1.85
N LEU A 150 0.23 -22.01 -2.84
CA LEU A 150 -1.21 -22.10 -2.65
C LEU A 150 -1.66 -23.55 -2.49
N THR A 151 -2.59 -23.78 -1.54
CA THR A 151 -3.26 -25.06 -1.32
C THR A 151 -4.78 -24.86 -1.29
N SER A 152 -5.54 -25.95 -1.15
CA SER A 152 -7.00 -25.88 -0.96
C SER A 152 -7.43 -25.22 0.36
N LYS A 153 -6.49 -24.97 1.29
CA LYS A 153 -6.72 -24.28 2.56
C LYS A 153 -6.34 -22.80 2.53
N THR A 154 -5.73 -22.33 1.44
CA THR A 154 -5.31 -20.94 1.33
C THR A 154 -6.54 -20.04 1.24
N ARG A 155 -6.63 -19.07 2.17
CA ARG A 155 -7.75 -18.14 2.28
C ARG A 155 -7.39 -16.72 1.87
N LEU A 156 -6.11 -16.36 1.93
CA LEU A 156 -5.62 -15.04 1.53
C LEU A 156 -4.18 -15.18 1.03
N LEU A 157 -3.90 -14.53 -0.09
CA LEU A 157 -2.56 -14.27 -0.59
C LEU A 157 -2.22 -12.79 -0.41
N MET A 158 -1.13 -12.47 0.30
CA MET A 158 -0.58 -11.11 0.33
C MET A 158 0.68 -11.04 -0.52
N ILE A 159 0.80 -9.96 -1.30
CA ILE A 159 1.98 -9.70 -2.13
C ILE A 159 2.37 -8.22 -2.09
N PRO A 160 3.66 -7.85 -2.14
CA PRO A 160 4.05 -6.47 -2.36
C PRO A 160 3.96 -6.15 -3.86
N HIS A 161 3.50 -4.96 -4.21
CA HIS A 161 3.57 -4.50 -5.60
C HIS A 161 5.02 -4.15 -5.98
N LEU A 162 5.73 -3.52 -5.05
CA LEU A 162 7.16 -3.23 -5.14
C LEU A 162 7.82 -3.66 -3.82
N VAL A 163 8.77 -4.57 -3.89
CA VAL A 163 9.53 -5.08 -2.74
C VAL A 163 10.45 -3.98 -2.22
N ASN A 164 10.20 -3.47 -1.02
CA ASN A 164 10.91 -2.31 -0.46
C ASN A 164 12.43 -2.51 -0.27
N ILE A 165 12.88 -3.73 -0.03
CA ILE A 165 14.30 -4.04 0.22
C ILE A 165 15.11 -4.29 -1.06
N THR A 166 14.47 -4.60 -2.17
CA THR A 166 15.15 -4.92 -3.44
C THR A 166 14.79 -3.98 -4.58
N GLY A 167 13.65 -3.27 -4.49
CA GLY A 167 13.10 -2.46 -5.58
C GLY A 167 12.46 -3.28 -6.70
N HIS A 168 12.29 -4.61 -6.51
CA HIS A 168 11.68 -5.47 -7.51
C HIS A 168 10.19 -5.18 -7.63
N VAL A 169 9.71 -4.87 -8.83
CA VAL A 169 8.30 -4.71 -9.16
C VAL A 169 7.75 -6.08 -9.53
N LEU A 170 6.75 -6.57 -8.79
CA LEU A 170 6.18 -7.89 -9.03
C LEU A 170 5.11 -7.85 -10.14
N PRO A 171 4.91 -8.96 -10.87
CA PRO A 171 3.86 -9.10 -11.88
C PRO A 171 2.48 -9.30 -11.21
N VAL A 172 2.00 -8.26 -10.52
CA VAL A 172 0.82 -8.31 -9.64
C VAL A 172 -0.39 -8.89 -10.37
N ARG A 173 -0.71 -8.40 -11.58
CA ARG A 173 -1.86 -8.89 -12.34
C ARG A 173 -1.79 -10.39 -12.59
N ALA A 174 -0.64 -10.89 -13.05
CA ALA A 174 -0.48 -12.31 -13.35
C ALA A 174 -0.60 -13.18 -12.09
N ILE A 175 -0.09 -12.67 -10.94
CA ILE A 175 -0.24 -13.36 -9.65
C ILE A 175 -1.72 -13.34 -9.20
N CYS A 176 -2.43 -12.23 -9.37
CA CYS A 176 -3.86 -12.14 -9.04
C CYS A 176 -4.68 -13.11 -9.90
N ASP A 177 -4.48 -13.10 -11.22
CA ASP A 177 -5.19 -14.00 -12.15
C ASP A 177 -4.92 -15.48 -11.80
N MET A 178 -3.68 -15.82 -11.46
CA MET A 178 -3.29 -17.17 -11.01
C MET A 178 -3.97 -17.56 -9.68
N ALA A 179 -4.05 -16.65 -8.72
CA ALA A 179 -4.68 -16.90 -7.42
C ALA A 179 -6.21 -17.01 -7.55
N HIS A 180 -6.84 -16.14 -8.34
CA HIS A 180 -8.28 -16.19 -8.61
C HIS A 180 -8.71 -17.47 -9.33
N ALA A 181 -7.88 -18.01 -10.24
CA ALA A 181 -8.14 -19.31 -10.87
C ALA A 181 -8.21 -20.45 -9.84
N ARG A 182 -7.76 -20.23 -8.59
CA ARG A 182 -7.81 -21.15 -7.45
C ARG A 182 -8.76 -20.69 -6.34
N GLY A 183 -9.53 -19.63 -6.58
CA GLY A 183 -10.51 -19.09 -5.64
C GLY A 183 -9.87 -18.36 -4.43
N VAL A 184 -8.62 -17.90 -4.55
CA VAL A 184 -7.88 -17.23 -3.48
C VAL A 184 -7.88 -15.72 -3.74
N PRO A 185 -8.43 -14.90 -2.82
CA PRO A 185 -8.36 -13.44 -2.89
C PRO A 185 -6.94 -12.94 -2.62
N VAL A 186 -6.61 -11.78 -3.21
CA VAL A 186 -5.28 -11.16 -3.15
C VAL A 186 -5.33 -9.80 -2.49
N LEU A 187 -4.49 -9.62 -1.46
CA LEU A 187 -4.19 -8.36 -0.79
C LEU A 187 -2.85 -7.84 -1.27
N VAL A 188 -2.83 -6.63 -1.83
CA VAL A 188 -1.61 -6.03 -2.38
C VAL A 188 -1.09 -4.92 -1.48
N ASP A 189 0.17 -5.03 -1.06
CA ASP A 189 0.92 -3.95 -0.43
C ASP A 189 1.51 -3.03 -1.51
N GLY A 190 0.84 -1.90 -1.73
CA GLY A 190 1.23 -0.88 -2.68
C GLY A 190 2.00 0.29 -2.07
N ALA A 191 2.50 0.15 -0.84
CA ALA A 191 3.14 1.23 -0.09
C ALA A 191 4.25 1.94 -0.87
N HIS A 192 5.02 1.21 -1.68
CA HIS A 192 6.13 1.74 -2.48
C HIS A 192 5.79 1.95 -3.96
N ALA A 193 4.69 1.41 -4.45
CA ALA A 193 4.32 1.50 -5.87
C ALA A 193 3.44 2.71 -6.17
N PHE A 194 2.53 3.06 -5.23
CA PHE A 194 1.56 4.14 -5.44
C PHE A 194 2.26 5.49 -5.62
N ALA A 195 1.92 6.20 -6.68
CA ALA A 195 2.51 7.46 -7.13
C ALA A 195 4.00 7.38 -7.55
N GLN A 196 4.62 6.20 -7.52
CA GLN A 196 5.96 5.95 -8.05
C GLN A 196 5.91 5.27 -9.43
N LEU A 197 4.96 4.37 -9.62
CA LEU A 197 4.75 3.65 -10.86
C LEU A 197 3.49 4.17 -11.57
N ASP A 198 3.46 4.04 -12.89
CA ASP A 198 2.28 4.39 -13.69
C ASP A 198 1.42 3.14 -13.93
N TYR A 199 0.29 3.05 -13.25
CA TYR A 199 -0.70 1.97 -13.35
C TYR A 199 -2.04 2.43 -12.79
N ARG A 200 -3.08 1.65 -13.04
CA ARG A 200 -4.40 1.78 -12.42
C ARG A 200 -4.65 0.56 -11.54
N ILE A 201 -5.17 0.76 -10.33
CA ILE A 201 -5.45 -0.37 -9.41
C ILE A 201 -6.42 -1.37 -10.05
N ALA A 202 -7.43 -0.88 -10.80
CA ALA A 202 -8.36 -1.75 -11.49
C ALA A 202 -7.70 -2.72 -12.49
N ASP A 203 -6.55 -2.34 -13.09
CA ASP A 203 -5.84 -3.18 -14.06
C ASP A 203 -5.04 -4.30 -13.39
N LEU A 204 -4.87 -4.25 -12.08
CA LEU A 204 -4.12 -5.25 -11.30
C LEU A 204 -4.96 -6.47 -10.94
N HIS A 205 -6.28 -6.38 -11.01
CA HIS A 205 -7.24 -7.43 -10.64
C HIS A 205 -7.13 -7.90 -9.17
N CYS A 206 -6.57 -7.11 -8.27
CA CYS A 206 -6.50 -7.47 -6.86
C CYS A 206 -7.84 -7.20 -6.15
N ASP A 207 -8.10 -7.94 -5.05
CA ASP A 207 -9.31 -7.75 -4.23
C ASP A 207 -9.15 -6.60 -3.26
N TYR A 208 -7.92 -6.41 -2.72
CA TYR A 208 -7.59 -5.34 -1.78
C TYR A 208 -6.24 -4.73 -2.13
N TYR A 209 -6.15 -3.41 -1.97
CA TYR A 209 -4.92 -2.67 -2.23
C TYR A 209 -4.69 -1.62 -1.15
N GLY A 210 -3.57 -1.68 -0.43
CA GLY A 210 -3.18 -0.66 0.55
C GLY A 210 -2.05 0.21 0.02
N ALA A 211 -2.13 1.54 0.26
CA ALA A 211 -1.10 2.50 -0.16
C ALA A 211 -0.80 3.55 0.91
N SER A 212 0.36 4.19 0.82
CA SER A 212 0.78 5.30 1.68
C SER A 212 1.01 6.55 0.87
N LEU A 213 0.39 7.66 1.25
CA LEU A 213 0.53 8.93 0.54
C LEU A 213 1.79 9.69 0.96
N HIS A 214 2.27 9.50 2.20
CA HIS A 214 3.46 10.17 2.76
C HIS A 214 4.80 9.67 2.21
N LYS A 215 4.79 8.67 1.30
CA LYS A 215 5.99 8.16 0.63
C LYS A 215 6.20 8.90 -0.70
N TRP A 216 5.56 8.45 -1.76
CA TRP A 216 5.85 8.92 -3.12
C TRP A 216 4.90 10.02 -3.61
N LEU A 217 3.75 10.22 -2.94
CA LEU A 217 2.83 11.32 -3.26
C LEU A 217 3.16 12.60 -2.48
N SER A 218 4.05 12.56 -1.48
CA SER A 218 4.47 13.70 -0.66
C SER A 218 3.32 14.40 0.10
N ALA A 219 2.29 13.65 0.54
CA ALA A 219 1.08 14.18 1.17
C ALA A 219 0.83 13.59 2.57
#